data_6b591bfd86427b695aab35607855303f
#
_entry.id   6b591bfd86427b695aab35607855303f
#
_cell.length_a   1.000
_cell.length_b   1.000
_cell.length_c   1.000
_cell.angle_alpha   90.00
_cell.angle_beta   90.00
_cell.angle_gamma   90.00
#
_symmetry.space_group_name_H-M   'P 1'
#
loop_
_entity.id
_entity.type
_entity.pdbx_description
1 polymer ?
#
loop_
_entity_poly.entity_id
_entity_poly.type
_entity_poly.pdbx_seq_one_letter_code
_entity_poly.pdbx_strand_id
1 'polypeptide(L)'
;MPRYAMVIDLQRCVGCGGCSIACRNENNVTEGIYWSNKITETVGTFPNVRYHYIPTLCNHCSNAPCVRGCPTRAMHKLDNGITMHDPDKCIGCKYCEFNCPYGVIYFNWEKPHKFWRSEEAVIPGGTASPKEEVEKVGGKGTPYFNPERSGISADIRPKGVVEKCTFCDHRV
;
A
#
# COMPACT_ATOMS: atom_id res chain seq x y z
N MET A 1 14.49 -19.56 -5.98
CA MET A 1 14.65 -18.45 -5.01
C MET A 1 13.88 -18.79 -3.73
N PRO A 2 14.28 -18.29 -2.55
CA PRO A 2 13.51 -18.52 -1.34
C PRO A 2 12.11 -17.88 -1.47
N ARG A 3 11.10 -18.52 -0.86
CA ARG A 3 9.76 -17.96 -0.75
C ARG A 3 9.61 -17.36 0.64
N TYR A 4 9.21 -16.11 0.69
CA TYR A 4 8.99 -15.41 1.95
C TYR A 4 7.56 -15.61 2.45
N ALA A 5 7.38 -15.57 3.76
CA ALA A 5 6.09 -15.62 4.41
C ALA A 5 6.02 -14.57 5.52
N MET A 6 4.82 -14.06 5.77
CA MET A 6 4.53 -13.17 6.87
C MET A 6 3.58 -13.88 7.85
N VAL A 7 3.96 -13.92 9.11
CA VAL A 7 3.12 -14.45 10.19
C VAL A 7 2.52 -13.28 10.97
N ILE A 8 1.20 -13.26 11.10
CA ILE A 8 0.47 -12.26 11.87
C ILE A 8 -0.15 -12.97 13.07
N ASP A 9 0.30 -12.61 14.27
CA ASP A 9 -0.22 -13.15 15.53
C ASP A 9 -1.42 -12.31 15.99
N LEU A 10 -2.61 -12.83 15.75
CA LEU A 10 -3.86 -12.15 16.11
C LEU A 10 -4.09 -12.06 17.62
N GLN A 11 -3.45 -12.93 18.41
CA GLN A 11 -3.59 -12.90 19.88
C GLN A 11 -2.81 -11.74 20.49
N ARG A 12 -1.75 -11.29 19.80
CA ARG A 12 -0.92 -10.15 20.22
C ARG A 12 -1.33 -8.84 19.57
N CYS A 13 -2.25 -8.88 18.61
CA CYS A 13 -2.68 -7.69 17.90
C CYS A 13 -3.58 -6.83 18.78
N VAL A 14 -3.14 -5.61 19.07
CA VAL A 14 -3.91 -4.61 19.85
C VAL A 14 -4.68 -3.61 18.99
N GLY A 15 -4.68 -3.80 17.67
CA GLY A 15 -5.43 -2.94 16.74
C GLY A 15 -4.90 -1.51 16.58
N CYS A 16 -3.65 -1.22 16.96
CA CYS A 16 -3.09 0.14 16.98
C CYS A 16 -2.95 0.79 15.58
N GLY A 17 -3.01 0.01 14.48
CA GLY A 17 -2.85 0.53 13.11
C GLY A 17 -1.42 0.88 12.71
N GLY A 18 -0.42 0.64 13.56
CA GLY A 18 0.99 0.94 13.28
C GLY A 18 1.51 0.27 12.00
N CYS A 19 1.08 -0.96 11.71
CA CYS A 19 1.41 -1.67 10.47
C CYS A 19 0.90 -0.94 9.21
N SER A 20 -0.29 -0.35 9.26
CA SER A 20 -0.86 0.41 8.15
C SER A 20 -0.12 1.73 7.92
N ILE A 21 0.25 2.42 8.99
CA ILE A 21 1.03 3.66 8.93
C ILE A 21 2.43 3.38 8.40
N ALA A 22 3.10 2.35 8.93
CA ALA A 22 4.43 1.95 8.46
C ALA A 22 4.42 1.57 6.97
N CYS A 23 3.43 0.79 6.54
CA CYS A 23 3.27 0.43 5.13
C CYS A 23 3.06 1.66 4.25
N ARG A 24 2.24 2.61 4.70
CA ARG A 24 1.97 3.85 3.95
C ARG A 24 3.23 4.68 3.78
N ASN A 25 3.99 4.89 4.84
CA ASN A 25 5.24 5.66 4.80
C ASN A 25 6.31 4.97 3.96
N GLU A 26 6.42 3.64 4.09
CA GLU A 26 7.40 2.86 3.36
C GLU A 26 7.16 2.87 1.85
N ASN A 27 5.90 2.77 1.44
CA ASN A 27 5.54 2.55 0.04
C ASN A 27 4.88 3.78 -0.62
N ASN A 28 4.96 4.96 -0.02
CA ASN A 28 4.34 6.18 -0.52
C ASN A 28 2.86 5.98 -0.93
N VAL A 29 2.10 5.26 -0.10
CA VAL A 29 0.70 4.95 -0.40
C VAL A 29 -0.16 6.19 -0.19
N THR A 30 -0.91 6.58 -1.21
CA THR A 30 -1.73 7.80 -1.18
C THR A 30 -2.88 7.70 -0.19
N GLU A 31 -3.43 8.84 0.17
CA GLU A 31 -4.62 8.93 1.02
C GLU A 31 -5.81 8.18 0.39
N GLY A 32 -6.60 7.50 1.23
CA GLY A 32 -7.75 6.70 0.80
C GLY A 32 -7.41 5.29 0.30
N ILE A 33 -6.14 4.96 0.14
CA ILE A 33 -5.67 3.64 -0.30
C ILE A 33 -4.92 2.93 0.83
N TYR A 34 -5.15 1.63 0.98
CA TYR A 34 -4.61 0.83 2.07
C TYR A 34 -4.00 -0.47 1.58
N TRP A 35 -2.68 -0.50 1.38
CA TRP A 35 -1.97 -1.74 1.07
C TRP A 35 -1.92 -2.69 2.26
N SER A 36 -1.95 -2.13 3.46
CA SER A 36 -2.17 -2.80 4.73
C SER A 36 -3.28 -2.08 5.47
N ASN A 37 -4.27 -2.83 5.88
CA ASN A 37 -5.43 -2.33 6.62
C ASN A 37 -5.68 -3.24 7.83
N LYS A 38 -6.63 -2.87 8.67
CA LYS A 38 -7.14 -3.74 9.72
C LYS A 38 -8.67 -3.75 9.70
N ILE A 39 -9.23 -4.91 9.83
CA ILE A 39 -10.65 -5.08 10.14
C ILE A 39 -10.80 -5.08 11.65
N THR A 40 -11.80 -4.36 12.15
CA THR A 40 -12.18 -4.41 13.57
C THR A 40 -13.59 -4.98 13.63
N GLU A 41 -13.75 -6.08 14.35
CA GLU A 41 -15.02 -6.73 14.53
C GLU A 41 -15.37 -6.78 16.01
N THR A 42 -16.62 -6.45 16.32
CA THR A 42 -17.17 -6.55 17.67
C THR A 42 -18.01 -7.80 17.75
N VAL A 43 -17.68 -8.70 18.66
CA VAL A 43 -18.36 -9.99 18.85
C VAL A 43 -18.90 -10.09 20.27
N GLY A 44 -20.11 -10.67 20.38
CA GLY A 44 -20.80 -10.86 21.64
C GLY A 44 -21.87 -9.81 21.92
N THR A 45 -22.49 -9.93 23.08
CA THR A 45 -23.54 -9.00 23.59
C THR A 45 -23.12 -8.47 24.95
N PHE A 46 -23.50 -7.21 25.21
CA PHE A 46 -23.22 -6.61 26.52
C PHE A 46 -23.78 -7.48 27.67
N PRO A 47 -23.01 -7.70 28.77
CA PRO A 47 -21.69 -7.14 29.08
C PRO A 47 -20.50 -7.91 28.52
N ASN A 48 -20.69 -9.03 27.80
CA ASN A 48 -19.63 -9.92 27.31
C ASN A 48 -19.27 -9.57 25.86
N VAL A 49 -18.69 -8.40 25.65
CA VAL A 49 -18.25 -7.93 24.31
C VAL A 49 -16.75 -8.10 24.17
N ARG A 50 -16.30 -8.54 22.98
CA ARG A 50 -14.90 -8.66 22.59
C ARG A 50 -14.64 -7.97 21.26
N TYR A 51 -13.45 -7.40 21.14
CA TYR A 51 -12.97 -6.82 19.88
C TYR A 51 -11.94 -7.74 19.24
N HIS A 52 -12.12 -8.03 17.98
CA HIS A 52 -11.14 -8.74 17.17
C HIS A 52 -10.51 -7.78 16.17
N TYR A 53 -9.19 -7.79 16.11
CA TYR A 53 -8.41 -6.98 15.16
C TYR A 53 -7.71 -7.91 14.17
N ILE A 54 -8.04 -7.76 12.90
CA ILE A 54 -7.54 -8.62 11.83
C ILE A 54 -6.78 -7.74 10.83
N PRO A 55 -5.45 -7.66 10.92
CA PRO A 55 -4.64 -7.01 9.90
C PRO A 55 -4.81 -7.72 8.55
N THR A 56 -5.10 -6.95 7.52
CA THR A 56 -5.35 -7.46 6.16
C THR A 56 -4.37 -6.83 5.18
N LEU A 57 -3.85 -7.64 4.29
CA LEU A 57 -2.97 -7.24 3.20
C LEU A 57 -3.08 -8.25 2.05
N CYS A 58 -2.35 -8.02 0.95
CA CYS A 58 -2.32 -8.97 -0.16
C CYS A 58 -1.71 -10.31 0.30
N ASN A 59 -2.40 -11.41 0.04
CA ASN A 59 -1.94 -12.75 0.39
C ASN A 59 -0.96 -13.34 -0.64
N HIS A 60 -0.60 -12.62 -1.70
CA HIS A 60 0.29 -13.09 -2.76
C HIS A 60 -0.02 -14.52 -3.24
N CYS A 61 -1.30 -14.81 -3.44
CA CYS A 61 -1.87 -16.13 -3.72
C CYS A 61 -1.04 -16.95 -4.70
N SER A 62 -0.88 -18.26 -4.46
CA SER A 62 -0.18 -19.16 -5.39
C SER A 62 -0.89 -19.22 -6.74
N ASN A 63 -2.23 -19.30 -6.74
CA ASN A 63 -3.08 -19.25 -7.91
C ASN A 63 -3.88 -17.93 -7.91
N ALA A 64 -3.21 -16.83 -8.26
CA ALA A 64 -3.75 -15.49 -8.14
C ALA A 64 -4.77 -15.16 -9.26
N PRO A 65 -6.06 -14.94 -8.96
CA PRO A 65 -7.06 -14.56 -9.95
C PRO A 65 -6.71 -13.24 -10.65
N CYS A 66 -6.15 -12.29 -9.91
CA CYS A 66 -5.72 -11.00 -10.42
C CYS A 66 -4.62 -11.11 -11.50
N VAL A 67 -3.75 -12.12 -11.40
CA VAL A 67 -2.70 -12.37 -12.41
C VAL A 67 -3.29 -13.04 -13.64
N ARG A 68 -4.12 -14.08 -13.45
CA ARG A 68 -4.71 -14.84 -14.55
C ARG A 68 -5.58 -14.00 -15.47
N GLY A 69 -6.29 -13.04 -14.92
CA GLY A 69 -7.21 -12.20 -15.67
C GLY A 69 -6.64 -10.89 -16.14
N CYS A 70 -5.38 -10.59 -15.93
CA CYS A 70 -4.78 -9.34 -16.36
C CYS A 70 -4.45 -9.38 -17.86
N PRO A 71 -5.15 -8.60 -18.72
CA PRO A 71 -4.97 -8.68 -20.17
C PRO A 71 -3.61 -8.19 -20.63
N THR A 72 -3.02 -7.24 -19.92
CA THR A 72 -1.71 -6.64 -20.25
C THR A 72 -0.55 -7.29 -19.50
N ARG A 73 -0.83 -8.27 -18.63
CA ARG A 73 0.15 -8.85 -17.71
C ARG A 73 0.83 -7.84 -16.78
N ALA A 74 0.19 -6.69 -16.55
CA ALA A 74 0.61 -5.73 -15.53
C ALA A 74 0.65 -6.40 -14.15
N MET A 75 -0.36 -7.23 -13.82
CA MET A 75 -0.30 -8.15 -12.69
C MET A 75 0.46 -9.40 -13.09
N HIS A 76 1.55 -9.69 -12.39
CA HIS A 76 2.40 -10.86 -12.67
C HIS A 76 2.96 -11.45 -11.37
N LYS A 77 3.57 -12.62 -11.46
CA LYS A 77 4.28 -13.25 -10.34
C LYS A 77 5.77 -13.23 -10.59
N LEU A 78 6.51 -12.93 -9.52
CA LEU A 78 7.95 -13.11 -9.47
C LEU A 78 8.30 -14.56 -9.12
N ASP A 79 9.53 -14.97 -9.39
CA ASP A 79 10.03 -16.32 -9.10
C ASP A 79 10.04 -16.64 -7.60
N ASN A 80 10.15 -15.64 -6.74
CA ASN A 80 10.03 -15.76 -5.29
C ASN A 80 8.56 -15.93 -4.80
N GLY A 81 7.59 -15.93 -5.73
CA GLY A 81 6.17 -16.12 -5.44
C GLY A 81 5.41 -14.83 -5.10
N ILE A 82 6.08 -13.67 -5.07
CA ILE A 82 5.41 -12.39 -4.85
C ILE A 82 4.58 -12.03 -6.08
N THR A 83 3.35 -11.59 -5.86
CA THR A 83 2.50 -11.03 -6.92
C THR A 83 2.76 -9.54 -7.03
N MET A 84 3.28 -9.09 -8.16
CA MET A 84 3.61 -7.70 -8.43
C MET A 84 2.64 -7.05 -9.40
N HIS A 85 2.66 -5.72 -9.42
CA HIS A 85 1.93 -4.88 -10.34
C HIS A 85 2.88 -3.90 -11.01
N ASP A 86 2.81 -3.84 -12.34
CA ASP A 86 3.56 -2.92 -13.18
C ASP A 86 2.61 -1.79 -13.63
N PRO A 87 2.75 -0.56 -13.09
CA PRO A 87 1.87 0.54 -13.43
C PRO A 87 1.99 1.00 -14.88
N ASP A 88 3.14 0.80 -15.53
CA ASP A 88 3.37 1.23 -16.92
C ASP A 88 2.62 0.36 -17.92
N LYS A 89 2.37 -0.91 -17.56
CA LYS A 89 1.56 -1.84 -18.37
C LYS A 89 0.09 -1.80 -18.01
N CYS A 90 -0.28 -1.14 -16.93
CA CYS A 90 -1.65 -1.14 -16.43
C CYS A 90 -2.55 -0.23 -17.26
N ILE A 91 -3.64 -0.77 -17.81
CA ILE A 91 -4.67 -0.01 -18.54
C ILE A 91 -5.87 0.40 -17.66
N GLY A 92 -5.82 0.12 -16.36
CA GLY A 92 -6.88 0.51 -15.42
C GLY A 92 -8.22 -0.22 -15.59
N CYS A 93 -8.24 -1.41 -16.21
CA CYS A 93 -9.49 -2.15 -16.44
C CYS A 93 -10.17 -2.68 -15.18
N LYS A 94 -9.53 -2.61 -14.02
CA LYS A 94 -10.03 -3.03 -12.69
C LYS A 94 -10.38 -4.51 -12.55
N TYR A 95 -10.12 -5.33 -13.55
CA TYR A 95 -10.42 -6.76 -13.47
C TYR A 95 -9.81 -7.41 -12.21
N CYS A 96 -8.57 -7.06 -11.88
CA CYS A 96 -7.88 -7.57 -10.70
C CYS A 96 -8.51 -7.12 -9.38
N GLU A 97 -9.06 -5.91 -9.31
CA GLU A 97 -9.78 -5.37 -8.15
C GLU A 97 -11.06 -6.17 -7.90
N PHE A 98 -11.90 -6.37 -8.94
CA PHE A 98 -13.13 -7.14 -8.83
C PHE A 98 -12.93 -8.62 -8.52
N ASN A 99 -11.85 -9.22 -9.00
CA ASN A 99 -11.56 -10.64 -8.80
C ASN A 99 -10.73 -10.94 -7.55
N CYS A 100 -10.38 -9.92 -6.76
CA CYS A 100 -9.68 -10.13 -5.51
C CYS A 100 -10.66 -10.53 -4.40
N PRO A 101 -10.65 -11.77 -3.88
CA PRO A 101 -11.60 -12.18 -2.85
C PRO A 101 -11.36 -11.49 -1.51
N TYR A 102 -10.21 -10.82 -1.36
CA TYR A 102 -9.81 -10.13 -0.12
C TYR A 102 -10.03 -8.62 -0.18
N GLY A 103 -10.41 -8.06 -1.33
CA GLY A 103 -10.64 -6.62 -1.49
C GLY A 103 -9.42 -5.74 -1.20
N VAL A 104 -8.20 -6.23 -1.50
CA VAL A 104 -6.93 -5.55 -1.17
C VAL A 104 -6.20 -4.99 -2.38
N ILE A 105 -6.92 -4.76 -3.45
CA ILE A 105 -6.45 -4.08 -4.66
C ILE A 105 -7.28 -2.82 -4.82
N TYR A 106 -6.64 -1.70 -5.02
CA TYR A 106 -7.28 -0.39 -5.05
C TYR A 106 -6.99 0.30 -6.37
N PHE A 107 -7.99 1.00 -6.91
CA PHE A 107 -7.83 1.79 -8.13
C PHE A 107 -7.61 3.26 -7.81
N ASN A 108 -6.65 3.88 -8.47
CA ASN A 108 -6.32 5.30 -8.33
C ASN A 108 -7.25 6.18 -9.16
N TRP A 109 -8.35 6.61 -8.56
CA TRP A 109 -9.35 7.49 -9.18
C TRP A 109 -8.85 8.92 -9.36
N GLU A 110 -8.02 9.38 -8.45
CA GLU A 110 -7.46 10.72 -8.43
C GLU A 110 -5.94 10.68 -8.56
N LYS A 111 -5.37 11.82 -8.87
CA LYS A 111 -3.92 11.95 -8.80
C LYS A 111 -3.48 11.80 -7.33
N PRO A 112 -2.55 10.90 -7.01
CA PRO A 112 -2.08 10.68 -5.65
C PRO A 112 -1.33 11.91 -5.12
N HIS A 113 -1.33 12.07 -3.82
CA HIS A 113 -0.59 13.12 -3.09
C HIS A 113 -0.80 14.52 -3.65
N LYS A 114 -2.06 14.88 -3.95
CA LYS A 114 -2.41 16.16 -4.55
C LYS A 114 -1.90 17.41 -3.80
N PHE A 115 -1.64 17.27 -2.51
CA PHE A 115 -1.13 18.34 -1.66
C PHE A 115 0.42 18.39 -1.62
N TRP A 116 1.11 17.35 -2.07
CA TRP A 116 2.57 17.21 -1.93
C TRP A 116 3.29 17.19 -3.29
N ARG A 117 2.69 17.81 -4.29
CA ARG A 117 3.20 17.75 -5.67
C ARG A 117 4.20 18.81 -6.00
N SER A 118 4.16 19.92 -5.29
CA SER A 118 5.17 20.97 -5.39
C SER A 118 5.93 21.04 -4.07
N GLU A 119 7.20 21.35 -4.14
CA GLU A 119 8.04 21.57 -2.97
C GLU A 119 7.54 22.75 -2.11
N GLU A 120 6.70 23.60 -2.68
CA GLU A 120 6.13 24.79 -2.04
C GLU A 120 4.72 24.57 -1.48
N ALA A 121 4.09 23.41 -1.76
CA ALA A 121 2.73 23.15 -1.32
C ALA A 121 2.67 22.93 0.19
N VAL A 122 1.95 23.78 0.90
CA VAL A 122 1.65 23.58 2.33
C VAL A 122 0.53 22.55 2.48
N ILE A 123 0.73 21.56 3.35
CA ILE A 123 -0.29 20.57 3.70
C ILE A 123 -1.42 21.30 4.43
N PRO A 124 -2.71 21.05 4.10
CA PRO A 124 -3.82 21.63 4.85
C PRO A 124 -3.69 21.37 6.35
N GLY A 125 -3.67 22.46 7.15
CA GLY A 125 -3.41 22.39 8.59
C GLY A 125 -1.93 22.33 8.99
N GLY A 126 -1.02 22.24 8.03
CA GLY A 126 0.43 22.33 8.26
C GLY A 126 0.92 23.78 8.28
N THR A 127 2.07 23.98 8.90
CA THR A 127 2.70 25.31 9.07
C THR A 127 3.92 25.52 8.17
N ALA A 128 4.38 24.47 7.47
CA ALA A 128 5.55 24.51 6.62
C ALA A 128 5.34 23.75 5.31
N SER A 129 6.03 24.18 4.26
CA SER A 129 6.11 23.45 2.99
C SER A 129 7.10 22.29 3.09
N PRO A 130 7.02 21.28 2.21
CA PRO A 130 8.00 20.22 2.13
C PRO A 130 9.44 20.74 1.95
N LYS A 131 9.62 21.81 1.19
CA LYS A 131 10.93 22.45 0.98
C LYS A 131 11.50 23.01 2.27
N GLU A 132 10.71 23.75 3.04
CA GLU A 132 11.13 24.32 4.32
C GLU A 132 11.51 23.22 5.33
N GLU A 133 10.75 22.11 5.37
CA GLU A 133 11.06 20.99 6.26
C GLU A 133 12.35 20.25 5.84
N VAL A 134 12.60 20.09 4.55
CA VAL A 134 13.85 19.51 4.04
C VAL A 134 15.05 20.39 4.38
N GLU A 135 14.93 21.70 4.22
CA GLU A 135 15.99 22.66 4.55
C GLU A 135 16.32 22.62 6.06
N LYS A 136 15.31 22.54 6.93
CA LYS A 136 15.50 22.44 8.39
C LYS A 136 16.29 21.20 8.82
N VAL A 137 16.07 20.08 8.18
CA VAL A 137 16.79 18.83 8.52
C VAL A 137 18.08 18.61 7.75
N GLY A 138 18.45 19.56 6.88
CA GLY A 138 19.68 19.49 6.08
C GLY A 138 19.68 18.37 5.03
N GLY A 139 18.53 17.84 4.68
CA GLY A 139 18.35 16.75 3.74
C GLY A 139 18.23 17.22 2.28
N LYS A 140 18.24 16.23 1.38
CA LYS A 140 17.96 16.43 -0.04
C LYS A 140 16.64 15.72 -0.39
N GLY A 141 15.78 16.39 -1.14
CA GLY A 141 14.47 15.85 -1.55
C GLY A 141 13.33 16.19 -0.58
N THR A 142 12.13 15.73 -0.87
CA THR A 142 10.96 15.98 -0.02
C THR A 142 10.87 14.96 1.12
N PRO A 143 10.37 15.34 2.32
CA PRO A 143 10.27 14.41 3.46
C PRO A 143 9.34 13.22 3.22
N TYR A 144 8.53 13.27 2.17
CA TYR A 144 7.53 12.25 1.80
C TYR A 144 8.02 11.30 0.69
N PHE A 145 9.16 11.60 0.09
CA PHE A 145 9.73 10.82 -0.99
C PHE A 145 11.10 10.31 -0.59
N ASN A 146 11.30 9.02 -0.65
CA ASN A 146 12.60 8.41 -0.43
C ASN A 146 13.20 7.97 -1.78
N PRO A 147 14.17 8.73 -2.34
CA PRO A 147 14.76 8.42 -3.64
C PRO A 147 15.63 7.15 -3.63
N GLU A 148 15.98 6.64 -2.46
CA GLU A 148 16.80 5.41 -2.32
C GLU A 148 15.94 4.13 -2.43
N ARG A 149 14.63 4.24 -2.46
CA ARG A 149 13.75 3.10 -2.69
C ARG A 149 13.84 2.67 -4.15
N SER A 150 14.01 1.39 -4.37
CA SER A 150 14.11 0.82 -5.70
C SER A 150 12.75 0.43 -6.30
N GLY A 151 12.62 0.56 -7.62
CA GLY A 151 11.57 -0.05 -8.41
C GLY A 151 10.16 0.50 -8.22
N ILE A 152 9.19 -0.29 -8.61
CA ILE A 152 7.75 0.04 -8.68
C ILE A 152 7.15 0.47 -7.35
N SER A 153 7.72 0.01 -6.23
CA SER A 153 7.24 0.34 -4.90
C SER A 153 7.66 1.73 -4.41
N ALA A 154 8.69 2.31 -4.99
CA ALA A 154 9.21 3.61 -4.59
C ALA A 154 8.47 4.78 -5.22
N ASP A 155 8.00 4.61 -6.46
CA ASP A 155 7.35 5.67 -7.20
C ASP A 155 5.89 5.86 -6.78
N ILE A 156 5.43 7.08 -6.92
CA ILE A 156 4.02 7.43 -6.76
C ILE A 156 3.25 6.88 -7.95
N ARG A 157 2.33 5.93 -7.70
CA ARG A 157 1.51 5.35 -8.77
C ARG A 157 0.60 6.40 -9.37
N PRO A 158 0.51 6.49 -10.71
CA PRO A 158 -0.30 7.51 -11.38
C PRO A 158 -1.81 7.27 -11.19
N LYS A 159 -2.61 8.28 -11.53
CA LYS A 159 -4.05 8.12 -11.73
C LYS A 159 -4.34 7.12 -12.85
N GLY A 160 -5.39 6.31 -12.69
CA GLY A 160 -5.87 5.40 -13.74
C GLY A 160 -5.26 3.99 -13.67
N VAL A 161 -4.42 3.71 -12.70
CA VAL A 161 -3.88 2.36 -12.46
C VAL A 161 -4.38 1.79 -11.14
N VAL A 162 -4.20 0.50 -10.94
CA VAL A 162 -4.43 -0.14 -9.64
C VAL A 162 -3.16 -0.19 -8.82
N GLU A 163 -3.30 -0.36 -7.53
CA GLU A 163 -2.18 -0.62 -6.63
C GLU A 163 -2.55 -1.58 -5.51
N LYS A 164 -1.56 -2.24 -4.93
CA LYS A 164 -1.71 -3.23 -3.86
C LYS A 164 -0.39 -3.44 -3.13
N CYS A 165 -0.42 -4.15 -2.01
CA CYS A 165 0.77 -4.58 -1.30
C CYS A 165 1.76 -5.32 -2.22
N THR A 166 3.04 -4.92 -2.16
CA THR A 166 4.17 -5.52 -2.89
C THR A 166 5.02 -6.46 -2.04
N PHE A 167 4.59 -6.75 -0.81
CA PHE A 167 5.36 -7.49 0.18
C PHE A 167 6.69 -6.81 0.56
N CYS A 168 6.79 -5.50 0.37
CA CYS A 168 8.04 -4.73 0.50
C CYS A 168 9.19 -5.37 -0.29
N ASP A 169 8.93 -5.73 -1.55
CA ASP A 169 9.85 -6.41 -2.47
C ASP A 169 11.25 -5.78 -2.51
N HIS A 170 11.32 -4.45 -2.37
CA HIS A 170 12.58 -3.70 -2.29
C HIS A 170 13.44 -4.00 -1.04
N ARG A 171 12.91 -4.80 -0.08
CA ARG A 171 13.60 -5.20 1.16
C ARG A 171 13.90 -6.70 1.26
N VAL A 172 13.42 -7.52 0.33
CA VAL A 172 13.52 -8.99 0.38
C VAL A 172 14.35 -9.62 -0.74
#